data_eb23072bd125cf2f14982cd3a9c95e61
#
_entry.id   eb23072bd125cf2f14982cd3a9c95e61
#
_cell.length_a   1.000
_cell.length_b   1.000
_cell.length_c   1.000
_cell.angle_alpha   90.00
_cell.angle_beta   90.00
_cell.angle_gamma   90.00
#
_symmetry.space_group_name_H-M   'P 1'
#
loop_
_entity.id
_entity.type
_entity.pdbx_description
1 polymer ?
#
loop_
_entity_poly.entity_id
_entity_poly.type
_entity_poly.pdbx_seq_one_letter_code
_entity_poly.pdbx_strand_id
1 'polypeptide(L)'
;MTVVRGEPLLAYLFATLGLKLTAVKKLLKYGAVAVNGAAVRQFDHLLAPGDEVLVSNLQAAAATSGLESARIQRVYEDDALIVLDKPSGLLTVATEHDKTDTLFFRLNEYLQGRDSTQAARPVVVHRLDHGTSGLVLFAKSSAIKERLQDHWSAVQKTYWAVVEGEPNSAQGTITNYLTESK
;
A
#
# COMPACT_ATOMS: atom_id res chain seq x y z
N MET A 1 12.87 -2.64 -25.67
CA MET A 1 14.25 -2.10 -25.90
C MET A 1 15.22 -3.22 -25.67
N THR A 2 16.11 -3.50 -26.64
CA THR A 2 17.08 -4.63 -26.51
C THR A 2 18.41 -4.11 -25.99
N VAL A 3 18.96 -4.79 -25.00
CA VAL A 3 20.23 -4.44 -24.37
C VAL A 3 21.40 -4.88 -25.27
N VAL A 4 22.30 -3.96 -25.54
CA VAL A 4 23.50 -4.23 -26.39
C VAL A 4 24.72 -4.56 -25.55
N ARG A 5 24.82 -3.94 -24.36
CA ARG A 5 25.97 -4.10 -23.46
C ARG A 5 25.49 -4.36 -22.04
N GLY A 6 26.16 -5.27 -21.33
CA GLY A 6 25.86 -5.56 -19.94
C GLY A 6 26.13 -4.35 -19.04
N GLU A 7 25.11 -3.90 -18.29
CA GLU A 7 25.20 -2.78 -17.35
C GLU A 7 24.05 -2.83 -16.32
N PRO A 8 24.15 -2.10 -15.19
CA PRO A 8 23.06 -2.02 -14.24
C PRO A 8 21.80 -1.39 -14.84
N LEU A 9 20.62 -1.97 -14.54
CA LEU A 9 19.32 -1.56 -15.08
C LEU A 9 19.04 -0.06 -14.88
N LEU A 10 19.40 0.51 -13.71
CA LEU A 10 19.21 1.93 -13.44
C LEU A 10 20.01 2.82 -14.42
N ALA A 11 21.27 2.46 -14.69
CA ALA A 11 22.14 3.19 -15.60
C ALA A 11 21.60 3.11 -17.04
N TYR A 12 21.21 1.92 -17.47
CA TYR A 12 20.60 1.68 -18.78
C TYR A 12 19.33 2.51 -18.99
N LEU A 13 18.40 2.47 -18.03
CA LEU A 13 17.15 3.23 -18.13
C LEU A 13 17.39 4.74 -18.12
N PHE A 14 18.32 5.22 -17.28
CA PHE A 14 18.66 6.63 -17.23
C PHE A 14 19.23 7.13 -18.57
N ALA A 15 20.14 6.39 -19.16
CA ALA A 15 20.75 6.71 -20.44
C ALA A 15 19.74 6.63 -21.60
N THR A 16 18.88 5.60 -21.59
CA THR A 16 17.99 5.30 -22.73
C THR A 16 16.72 6.17 -22.73
N LEU A 17 16.16 6.47 -21.57
CA LEU A 17 14.89 7.21 -21.46
C LEU A 17 15.06 8.73 -21.44
N GLY A 18 16.26 9.27 -21.18
CA GLY A 18 16.50 10.69 -21.03
C GLY A 18 15.71 11.36 -19.89
N LEU A 19 15.22 10.56 -18.94
CA LEU A 19 14.42 11.04 -17.81
C LEU A 19 15.31 11.43 -16.63
N LYS A 20 14.79 12.28 -15.74
CA LYS A 20 15.45 12.56 -14.46
C LYS A 20 15.59 11.27 -13.63
N LEU A 21 16.67 11.12 -12.91
CA LEU A 21 16.95 9.95 -12.07
C LEU A 21 15.80 9.60 -11.10
N THR A 22 15.12 10.62 -10.57
CA THR A 22 13.94 10.45 -9.71
C THR A 22 12.76 9.80 -10.43
N ALA A 23 12.57 10.09 -11.72
CA ALA A 23 11.53 9.47 -12.54
C ALA A 23 11.87 8.00 -12.84
N VAL A 24 13.14 7.72 -13.19
CA VAL A 24 13.60 6.35 -13.43
C VAL A 24 13.47 5.49 -12.15
N LYS A 25 13.86 6.02 -11.00
CA LYS A 25 13.64 5.36 -9.71
C LYS A 25 12.16 5.07 -9.41
N LYS A 26 11.25 5.97 -9.80
CA LYS A 26 9.81 5.73 -9.69
C LYS A 26 9.34 4.57 -10.59
N LEU A 27 9.81 4.49 -11.84
CA LEU A 27 9.47 3.37 -12.73
C LEU A 27 9.83 2.02 -12.10
N LEU A 28 11.03 1.90 -11.55
CA LEU A 28 11.47 0.68 -10.86
C LEU A 28 10.64 0.40 -9.61
N LYS A 29 10.44 1.41 -8.77
CA LYS A 29 9.66 1.30 -7.54
C LYS A 29 8.26 0.75 -7.78
N TYR A 30 7.58 1.23 -8.81
CA TYR A 30 6.21 0.83 -9.15
C TYR A 30 6.12 -0.41 -10.04
N GLY A 31 7.26 -1.06 -10.36
CA GLY A 31 7.27 -2.26 -11.20
C GLY A 31 6.88 -1.98 -12.65
N ALA A 32 7.06 -0.73 -13.10
CA ALA A 32 6.80 -0.33 -14.49
C ALA A 32 7.89 -0.81 -15.47
N VAL A 33 8.89 -1.53 -14.98
CA VAL A 33 9.99 -2.07 -15.78
C VAL A 33 9.97 -3.59 -15.73
N ALA A 34 9.97 -4.23 -16.89
CA ALA A 34 10.13 -5.67 -17.03
C ALA A 34 11.38 -5.98 -17.82
N VAL A 35 12.11 -7.02 -17.43
CA VAL A 35 13.23 -7.59 -18.14
C VAL A 35 12.84 -9.01 -18.54
N ASN A 36 12.89 -9.31 -19.83
CA ASN A 36 12.47 -10.61 -20.40
C ASN A 36 11.06 -11.03 -19.93
N GLY A 37 10.13 -10.07 -19.84
CA GLY A 37 8.75 -10.29 -19.41
C GLY A 37 8.53 -10.35 -17.89
N ALA A 38 9.59 -10.38 -17.06
CA ALA A 38 9.49 -10.39 -15.61
C ALA A 38 9.67 -8.98 -15.04
N ALA A 39 8.76 -8.54 -14.14
CA ALA A 39 8.87 -7.24 -13.49
C ALA A 39 10.10 -7.17 -12.58
N VAL A 40 10.95 -6.16 -12.77
CA VAL A 40 12.17 -5.93 -11.99
C VAL A 40 12.07 -4.61 -11.25
N ARG A 41 12.29 -4.65 -9.93
CA ARG A 41 12.27 -3.47 -9.05
C ARG A 41 13.66 -3.10 -8.52
N GLN A 42 14.61 -4.00 -8.62
CA GLN A 42 15.98 -3.79 -8.15
C GLN A 42 16.71 -2.86 -9.11
N PHE A 43 17.25 -1.77 -8.59
CA PHE A 43 17.96 -0.76 -9.39
C PHE A 43 19.35 -1.22 -9.84
N ASP A 44 19.95 -2.16 -9.12
CA ASP A 44 21.25 -2.76 -9.37
C ASP A 44 21.17 -4.09 -10.15
N HIS A 45 19.98 -4.46 -10.64
CA HIS A 45 19.80 -5.62 -11.50
C HIS A 45 20.74 -5.52 -12.73
N LEU A 46 21.57 -6.51 -12.93
CA LEU A 46 22.53 -6.55 -14.04
C LEU A 46 21.84 -7.08 -15.30
N LEU A 47 21.85 -6.25 -16.34
CA LEU A 47 21.38 -6.62 -17.66
C LEU A 47 22.50 -7.35 -18.43
N ALA A 48 22.11 -8.34 -19.21
CA ALA A 48 22.98 -9.03 -20.16
C ALA A 48 22.70 -8.55 -21.60
N PRO A 49 23.68 -8.63 -22.51
CA PRO A 49 23.41 -8.40 -23.93
C PRO A 49 22.34 -9.35 -24.45
N GLY A 50 21.35 -8.81 -25.15
CA GLY A 50 20.20 -9.57 -25.65
C GLY A 50 18.96 -9.49 -24.75
N ASP A 51 19.07 -9.00 -23.52
CA ASP A 51 17.88 -8.80 -22.66
C ASP A 51 16.90 -7.82 -23.29
N GLU A 52 15.62 -8.16 -23.17
CA GLU A 52 14.54 -7.26 -23.56
C GLU A 52 14.02 -6.46 -22.36
N VAL A 53 14.20 -5.13 -22.41
CA VAL A 53 13.68 -4.22 -21.39
C VAL A 53 12.40 -3.56 -21.90
N LEU A 54 11.30 -3.79 -21.20
CA LEU A 54 10.00 -3.15 -21.45
C LEU A 54 9.71 -2.16 -20.32
N VAL A 55 9.32 -0.95 -20.70
CA VAL A 55 8.86 0.09 -19.77
C VAL A 55 7.39 0.34 -20.04
N SER A 56 6.55 0.06 -19.07
CA SER A 56 5.11 0.30 -19.12
C SER A 56 4.75 1.71 -18.63
N ASN A 57 3.49 2.11 -18.85
CA ASN A 57 3.00 3.37 -18.31
C ASN A 57 3.07 3.36 -16.78
N LEU A 58 3.75 4.36 -16.20
CA LEU A 58 3.93 4.49 -14.76
C LEU A 58 2.59 4.53 -13.99
N GLN A 59 1.58 5.18 -14.57
CA GLN A 59 0.25 5.30 -13.95
C GLN A 59 -0.47 3.95 -13.90
N ALA A 60 -0.41 3.16 -14.98
CA ALA A 60 -0.99 1.83 -15.01
C ALA A 60 -0.26 0.87 -14.05
N ALA A 61 1.06 0.91 -14.03
CA ALA A 61 1.88 0.10 -13.14
C ALA A 61 1.68 0.44 -11.66
N ALA A 62 1.56 1.73 -11.32
CA ALA A 62 1.28 2.18 -9.96
C ALA A 62 -0.12 1.77 -9.49
N ALA A 63 -1.13 1.89 -10.37
CA ALA A 63 -2.50 1.48 -10.05
C ALA A 63 -2.62 -0.03 -9.78
N THR A 64 -1.87 -0.86 -10.53
CA THR A 64 -1.90 -2.31 -10.36
C THR A 64 -0.99 -2.79 -9.22
N SER A 65 0.14 -2.12 -8.97
CA SER A 65 1.15 -2.61 -8.02
C SER A 65 0.86 -2.28 -6.55
N GLY A 66 0.08 -1.24 -6.27
CA GLY A 66 -0.11 -0.75 -4.90
C GLY A 66 -0.95 -1.70 -4.04
N LEU A 67 -2.14 -2.02 -4.45
CA LEU A 67 -3.08 -2.85 -3.68
C LEU A 67 -3.04 -4.33 -4.08
N GLU A 68 -3.05 -4.64 -5.37
CA GLU A 68 -3.12 -6.03 -5.86
C GLU A 68 -1.86 -6.84 -5.53
N SER A 69 -0.67 -6.25 -5.65
CA SER A 69 0.58 -6.95 -5.32
C SER A 69 0.67 -7.35 -3.84
N ALA A 70 -0.04 -6.64 -2.97
CA ALA A 70 -0.15 -6.92 -1.54
C ALA A 70 -1.38 -7.73 -1.16
N ARG A 71 -2.18 -8.20 -2.13
CA ARG A 71 -3.47 -8.86 -1.89
C ARG A 71 -4.43 -8.03 -1.04
N ILE A 72 -4.38 -6.69 -1.19
CA ILE A 72 -5.27 -5.77 -0.49
C ILE A 72 -6.51 -5.59 -1.35
N GLN A 73 -7.64 -6.03 -0.85
CA GLN A 73 -8.92 -5.86 -1.52
C GLN A 73 -9.52 -4.49 -1.18
N ARG A 74 -9.94 -3.77 -2.20
CA ARG A 74 -10.79 -2.59 -2.03
C ARG A 74 -12.24 -3.06 -1.91
N VAL A 75 -12.82 -2.89 -0.72
CA VAL A 75 -14.18 -3.35 -0.41
C VAL A 75 -15.21 -2.30 -0.82
N TYR A 76 -14.89 -1.02 -0.61
CA TYR A 76 -15.77 0.10 -0.94
C TYR A 76 -14.97 1.35 -1.29
N GLU A 77 -15.49 2.19 -2.17
CA GLU A 77 -14.96 3.51 -2.48
C GLU A 77 -16.06 4.42 -3.04
N ASP A 78 -16.14 5.65 -2.48
CA ASP A 78 -16.94 6.76 -3.01
C ASP A 78 -16.11 8.06 -3.01
N ASP A 79 -16.78 9.22 -3.14
CA ASP A 79 -16.11 10.53 -3.13
C ASP A 79 -15.58 10.93 -1.74
N ALA A 80 -16.10 10.35 -0.67
CA ALA A 80 -15.78 10.69 0.71
C ALA A 80 -14.74 9.76 1.34
N LEU A 81 -14.83 8.46 1.09
CA LEU A 81 -14.02 7.46 1.79
C LEU A 81 -13.65 6.26 0.90
N ILE A 82 -12.67 5.51 1.39
CA ILE A 82 -12.27 4.23 0.83
C ILE A 82 -12.10 3.21 1.95
N VAL A 83 -12.61 1.99 1.73
CA VAL A 83 -12.51 0.88 2.67
C VAL A 83 -11.66 -0.22 2.04
N LEU A 84 -10.62 -0.62 2.76
CA LEU A 84 -9.70 -1.67 2.35
C LEU A 84 -9.77 -2.85 3.32
N ASP A 85 -9.67 -4.05 2.81
CA ASP A 85 -9.44 -5.25 3.61
C ASP A 85 -7.93 -5.43 3.81
N LYS A 86 -7.48 -5.18 5.05
CA LYS A 86 -6.07 -5.27 5.43
C LYS A 86 -5.69 -6.72 5.72
N PRO A 87 -4.71 -7.31 5.05
CA PRO A 87 -4.20 -8.61 5.44
C PRO A 87 -3.51 -8.56 6.81
N SER A 88 -3.49 -9.68 7.51
CA SER A 88 -2.61 -9.89 8.68
C SER A 88 -1.15 -9.75 8.26
N GLY A 89 -0.30 -9.26 9.14
CA GLY A 89 1.12 -9.05 8.87
C GLY A 89 1.46 -7.76 8.13
N LEU A 90 0.47 -6.89 7.86
CA LEU A 90 0.70 -5.55 7.28
C LEU A 90 0.37 -4.47 8.32
N LEU A 91 1.27 -3.49 8.48
CA LEU A 91 1.00 -2.30 9.29
C LEU A 91 -0.06 -1.41 8.65
N THR A 92 -0.94 -0.81 9.45
CA THR A 92 -1.90 0.19 8.96
C THR A 92 -1.19 1.49 8.57
N VAL A 93 -0.31 1.97 9.44
CA VAL A 93 0.48 3.20 9.28
C VAL A 93 1.93 2.95 9.66
N ALA A 94 2.81 3.84 9.21
CA ALA A 94 4.25 3.76 9.49
C ALA A 94 4.54 3.82 10.99
N THR A 95 5.61 3.14 11.39
CA THR A 95 6.27 3.23 12.68
C THR A 95 7.64 3.87 12.52
N GLU A 96 8.39 4.02 13.60
CA GLU A 96 9.78 4.50 13.52
C GLU A 96 10.68 3.56 12.73
N HIS A 97 10.40 2.25 12.79
CA HIS A 97 11.22 1.20 12.20
C HIS A 97 10.79 0.80 10.78
N ASP A 98 9.50 0.93 10.44
CA ASP A 98 8.98 0.59 9.12
C ASP A 98 8.16 1.74 8.55
N LYS A 99 8.71 2.40 7.53
CA LYS A 99 8.12 3.59 6.91
C LYS A 99 7.53 3.35 5.52
N THR A 100 7.82 2.22 4.91
CA THR A 100 7.61 2.03 3.46
C THR A 100 6.64 0.92 3.11
N ASP A 101 6.37 -0.02 4.00
CA ASP A 101 5.45 -1.12 3.73
C ASP A 101 4.24 -1.10 4.69
N THR A 102 3.35 -0.16 4.45
CA THR A 102 2.12 -0.01 5.22
C THR A 102 0.90 0.09 4.30
N LEU A 103 -0.28 -0.24 4.83
CA LEU A 103 -1.54 -0.10 4.11
C LEU A 103 -1.75 1.33 3.61
N PHE A 104 -1.45 2.32 4.46
CA PHE A 104 -1.55 3.74 4.12
C PHE A 104 -0.60 4.13 2.98
N PHE A 105 0.64 3.65 3.01
CA PHE A 105 1.60 3.92 1.94
C PHE A 105 1.12 3.33 0.60
N ARG A 106 0.67 2.08 0.60
CA ARG A 106 0.15 1.40 -0.60
C ARG A 106 -1.12 2.05 -1.15
N LEU A 107 -2.00 2.54 -0.27
CA LEU A 107 -3.17 3.31 -0.67
C LEU A 107 -2.77 4.65 -1.33
N ASN A 108 -1.78 5.36 -0.79
CA ASN A 108 -1.27 6.58 -1.42
C ASN A 108 -0.73 6.30 -2.83
N GLU A 109 0.02 5.22 -3.00
CA GLU A 109 0.54 4.83 -4.31
C GLU A 109 -0.60 4.54 -5.29
N TYR A 110 -1.62 3.80 -4.85
CA TYR A 110 -2.80 3.49 -5.64
C TYR A 110 -3.53 4.76 -6.12
N LEU A 111 -3.79 5.71 -5.21
CA LEU A 111 -4.51 6.94 -5.54
C LEU A 111 -3.69 7.87 -6.46
N GLN A 112 -2.39 8.01 -6.22
CA GLN A 112 -1.50 8.79 -7.09
C GLN A 112 -1.35 8.22 -8.49
N GLY A 113 -1.53 6.92 -8.67
CA GLY A 113 -1.50 6.27 -9.98
C GLY A 113 -2.75 6.52 -10.82
N ARG A 114 -3.88 6.90 -10.24
CA ARG A 114 -5.15 7.07 -10.95
C ARG A 114 -5.33 8.46 -11.57
N ASP A 115 -4.98 9.51 -10.85
CA ASP A 115 -5.06 10.90 -11.35
C ASP A 115 -4.09 11.80 -10.58
N SER A 116 -3.10 12.33 -11.28
CA SER A 116 -2.10 13.21 -10.68
C SER A 116 -2.60 14.64 -10.43
N THR A 117 -3.73 15.03 -11.04
CA THR A 117 -4.24 16.42 -11.00
C THR A 117 -5.20 16.66 -9.85
N GLN A 118 -5.87 15.61 -9.34
CA GLN A 118 -6.80 15.66 -8.21
C GLN A 118 -6.62 14.52 -7.21
N ALA A 119 -5.42 13.99 -7.06
CA ALA A 119 -5.16 12.89 -6.16
C ALA A 119 -5.57 13.27 -4.72
N ALA A 120 -6.73 12.79 -4.30
CA ALA A 120 -7.16 12.88 -2.91
C ALA A 120 -6.05 12.27 -2.03
N ARG A 121 -5.59 13.02 -1.03
CA ARG A 121 -4.66 12.47 -0.04
C ARG A 121 -5.49 11.72 1.00
N PRO A 122 -5.37 10.40 1.10
CA PRO A 122 -6.12 9.66 2.08
C PRO A 122 -5.70 10.10 3.49
N VAL A 123 -6.67 10.14 4.38
CA VAL A 123 -6.47 10.51 5.77
C VAL A 123 -6.88 9.32 6.63
N VAL A 124 -6.03 8.95 7.57
CA VAL A 124 -6.26 7.81 8.48
C VAL A 124 -7.38 8.15 9.45
N VAL A 125 -8.45 7.35 9.47
CA VAL A 125 -9.58 7.49 10.40
C VAL A 125 -9.33 6.66 11.65
N HIS A 126 -8.94 5.40 11.47
CA HIS A 126 -8.60 4.45 12.53
C HIS A 126 -7.51 3.48 12.06
N ARG A 127 -7.10 2.61 12.95
CA ARG A 127 -6.07 1.60 12.64
C ARG A 127 -6.49 0.22 13.15
N LEU A 128 -5.93 -0.81 12.52
CA LEU A 128 -5.84 -2.17 13.03
C LEU A 128 -4.37 -2.48 13.33
N ASP A 129 -4.12 -3.37 14.27
CA ASP A 129 -2.78 -3.80 14.63
C ASP A 129 -2.14 -4.65 13.52
N HIS A 130 -0.84 -4.84 13.58
CA HIS A 130 -0.05 -5.57 12.59
C HIS A 130 -0.62 -6.98 12.33
N GLY A 131 -0.90 -7.75 13.39
CA GLY A 131 -1.42 -9.12 13.31
C GLY A 131 -2.92 -9.21 13.00
N THR A 132 -3.67 -8.09 13.06
CA THR A 132 -5.12 -8.07 12.83
C THR A 132 -5.41 -7.84 11.36
N SER A 133 -6.23 -8.69 10.75
CA SER A 133 -6.80 -8.50 9.41
C SER A 133 -8.19 -7.88 9.48
N GLY A 134 -8.69 -7.33 8.38
CA GLY A 134 -10.05 -6.83 8.23
C GLY A 134 -10.14 -5.38 7.77
N LEU A 135 -11.32 -4.79 7.91
CA LEU A 135 -11.69 -3.53 7.28
C LEU A 135 -11.00 -2.32 7.93
N VAL A 136 -10.37 -1.51 7.09
CA VAL A 136 -9.81 -0.21 7.48
C VAL A 136 -10.37 0.88 6.59
N LEU A 137 -10.89 1.94 7.23
CA LEU A 137 -11.45 3.11 6.56
C LEU A 137 -10.40 4.21 6.46
N PHE A 138 -10.34 4.83 5.28
CA PHE A 138 -9.59 6.05 5.04
C PHE A 138 -10.55 7.11 4.49
N ALA A 139 -10.47 8.31 5.02
CA ALA A 139 -11.20 9.45 4.49
C ALA A 139 -10.42 10.05 3.30
N LYS A 140 -11.11 10.65 2.35
CA LYS A 140 -10.50 11.36 1.22
C LYS A 140 -10.22 12.84 1.51
N SER A 141 -10.62 13.34 2.70
CA SER A 141 -10.26 14.67 3.19
C SER A 141 -10.27 14.73 4.72
N SER A 142 -9.62 15.76 5.29
CA SER A 142 -9.60 15.99 6.74
C SER A 142 -11.00 16.29 7.28
N ALA A 143 -11.84 17.02 6.54
CA ALA A 143 -13.21 17.32 6.95
C ALA A 143 -14.07 16.05 7.08
N ILE A 144 -13.91 15.09 6.18
CA ILE A 144 -14.59 13.79 6.28
C ILE A 144 -14.06 12.97 7.46
N LYS A 145 -12.73 12.98 7.69
CA LYS A 145 -12.15 12.33 8.87
C LYS A 145 -12.76 12.88 10.17
N GLU A 146 -12.79 14.20 10.35
CA GLU A 146 -13.32 14.85 11.53
C GLU A 146 -14.78 14.46 11.76
N ARG A 147 -15.63 14.53 10.73
CA ARG A 147 -17.04 14.11 10.82
C ARG A 147 -17.19 12.64 11.24
N LEU A 148 -16.34 11.74 10.74
CA LEU A 148 -16.35 10.34 11.15
C LEU A 148 -15.89 10.17 12.59
N GLN A 149 -14.89 10.91 13.03
CA GLN A 149 -14.36 10.84 14.40
C GLN A 149 -15.34 11.40 15.43
N ASP A 150 -16.05 12.48 15.12
CA ASP A 150 -17.07 13.06 15.97
C ASP A 150 -18.23 12.08 16.25
N HIS A 151 -18.50 11.18 15.30
CA HIS A 151 -19.54 10.15 15.41
C HIS A 151 -18.98 8.75 15.68
N TRP A 152 -17.69 8.64 16.04
CA TRP A 152 -17.01 7.35 16.16
C TRP A 152 -17.60 6.44 17.25
N SER A 153 -18.19 7.02 18.28
CA SER A 153 -18.88 6.27 19.34
C SER A 153 -20.13 5.53 18.85
N ALA A 154 -20.75 6.01 17.76
CA ALA A 154 -21.91 5.36 17.15
C ALA A 154 -21.54 4.25 16.17
N VAL A 155 -20.24 4.10 15.82
CA VAL A 155 -19.76 3.07 14.89
C VAL A 155 -19.76 1.72 15.59
N GLN A 156 -20.53 0.78 15.07
CA GLN A 156 -20.51 -0.60 15.53
C GLN A 156 -19.33 -1.34 14.88
N LYS A 157 -18.51 -1.99 15.71
CA LYS A 157 -17.34 -2.76 15.27
C LYS A 157 -17.48 -4.20 15.75
N THR A 158 -17.40 -5.13 14.80
CA THR A 158 -17.44 -6.57 15.09
C THR A 158 -16.08 -7.18 14.78
N TYR A 159 -15.56 -7.96 15.70
CA TYR A 159 -14.30 -8.70 15.55
C TYR A 159 -14.53 -10.19 15.77
N TRP A 160 -13.80 -10.99 15.01
CA TRP A 160 -13.70 -12.42 15.21
C TRP A 160 -12.32 -12.73 15.80
N ALA A 161 -12.31 -13.55 16.83
CA ALA A 161 -11.06 -13.98 17.46
C ALA A 161 -11.08 -15.48 17.71
N VAL A 162 -9.94 -16.11 17.51
CA VAL A 162 -9.70 -17.49 17.94
C VAL A 162 -9.06 -17.41 19.31
N VAL A 163 -9.63 -18.14 20.26
CA VAL A 163 -9.16 -18.18 21.64
C VAL A 163 -8.79 -19.62 22.03
N GLU A 164 -7.93 -19.76 23.05
CA GLU A 164 -7.64 -21.04 23.64
C GLU A 164 -8.72 -21.39 24.67
N GLY A 165 -9.19 -22.64 24.63
CA GLY A 165 -10.24 -23.14 25.53
C GLY A 165 -11.65 -22.72 25.09
N GLU A 166 -12.60 -22.87 26.02
CA GLU A 166 -14.02 -22.54 25.80
C GLU A 166 -14.45 -21.46 26.80
N PRO A 167 -15.11 -20.40 26.32
CA PRO A 167 -15.65 -19.36 27.21
C PRO A 167 -16.73 -19.93 28.13
N ASN A 168 -16.71 -19.57 29.43
CA ASN A 168 -17.69 -20.04 30.41
C ASN A 168 -19.13 -19.56 30.09
N SER A 169 -19.29 -18.57 29.22
CA SER A 169 -20.59 -18.04 28.82
C SER A 169 -20.53 -17.65 27.33
N ALA A 170 -21.63 -17.90 26.62
CA ALA A 170 -21.77 -17.51 25.22
C ALA A 170 -21.81 -15.97 24.99
N GLN A 171 -22.11 -15.21 26.04
CA GLN A 171 -22.13 -13.75 26.01
C GLN A 171 -21.61 -13.18 27.31
N GLY A 172 -20.92 -12.05 27.25
CA GLY A 172 -20.38 -11.39 28.42
C GLY A 172 -19.67 -10.10 28.09
N THR A 173 -19.26 -9.38 29.12
CA THR A 173 -18.43 -8.18 29.02
C THR A 173 -17.12 -8.44 29.74
N ILE A 174 -16.01 -8.12 29.05
CA ILE A 174 -14.66 -8.16 29.62
C ILE A 174 -14.25 -6.70 29.86
N THR A 175 -13.90 -6.39 31.12
CA THR A 175 -13.38 -5.07 31.51
C THR A 175 -11.96 -5.22 32.04
N ASN A 176 -10.99 -4.60 31.38
CA ASN A 176 -9.59 -4.61 31.76
C ASN A 176 -8.98 -3.22 31.75
N TYR A 177 -7.97 -3.01 32.56
CA TYR A 177 -7.10 -1.83 32.48
C TYR A 177 -5.92 -2.14 31.57
N LEU A 178 -5.68 -1.27 30.57
CA LEU A 178 -4.53 -1.39 29.69
C LEU A 178 -3.48 -0.37 30.11
N THR A 179 -2.23 -0.85 30.25
CA THR A 179 -1.07 0.01 30.51
C THR A 179 -0.06 -0.17 29.37
N GLU A 180 0.57 0.92 28.95
CA GLU A 180 1.73 0.83 28.06
C GLU A 180 2.94 0.40 28.88
N SER A 181 3.56 -0.73 28.52
CA SER A 181 4.89 -1.09 29.04
C SER A 181 5.92 -0.22 28.28
N LYS A 182 6.73 0.50 29.02
CA LYS A 182 7.88 1.26 28.49
C LYS A 182 8.99 0.31 28.09
#